data_ad78b186c4bf5141199f5ed2f7e59817
#
_entry.id   ad78b186c4bf5141199f5ed2f7e59817
#
_cell.length_a   1.000
_cell.length_b   1.000
_cell.length_c   1.000
_cell.angle_alpha   90.00
_cell.angle_beta   90.00
_cell.angle_gamma   90.00
#
_symmetry.space_group_name_H-M   'P 1'
#
loop_
_entity.id
_entity.type
_entity.pdbx_description
1 polymer ?
#
loop_
_entity_poly.entity_id
_entity_poly.type
_entity_poly.pdbx_seq_one_letter_code
_entity_poly.pdbx_strand_id
1 'polypeptide(L)'
;IPAYNYWNEALHGVARNGRATVFPQIIGLAASWDEKLVRRVASAIADEARAKHHEALGRAGETAQYQGLTFWSPNINIYRDPRWGRGQETWGEDPELTSVLALAFVRGLQGNDARHLKTAACAK
;
A
#
# COMPACT_ATOMS: atom_id res chain seq x y z
N ILE A 1 13.93 -20.39 -11.38
CA ILE A 1 13.48 -19.09 -10.87
C ILE A 1 12.71 -19.37 -9.59
N PRO A 2 13.03 -18.73 -8.45
CA PRO A 2 12.30 -18.91 -7.21
C PRO A 2 10.81 -18.56 -7.38
N ALA A 3 9.93 -19.25 -6.66
CA ALA A 3 8.52 -18.92 -6.61
C ALA A 3 8.33 -17.54 -5.96
N TYR A 4 7.43 -16.74 -6.51
CA TYR A 4 7.09 -15.43 -5.96
C TYR A 4 5.58 -15.20 -6.04
N ASN A 5 4.98 -14.86 -4.91
CA ASN A 5 3.55 -14.58 -4.85
C ASN A 5 3.27 -13.10 -4.99
N TYR A 6 2.60 -12.73 -6.09
CA TYR A 6 2.24 -11.33 -6.40
C TYR A 6 0.97 -10.85 -5.70
N TRP A 7 0.22 -11.73 -5.03
CA TRP A 7 -1.03 -11.35 -4.40
C TRP A 7 -0.79 -10.75 -3.01
N ASN A 8 -0.58 -9.45 -2.97
CA ASN A 8 -0.40 -8.70 -1.73
C ASN A 8 -1.19 -7.41 -1.77
N GLU A 9 -1.72 -7.00 -0.64
CA GLU A 9 -2.52 -5.80 -0.49
C GLU A 9 -1.99 -4.94 0.65
N ALA A 10 -1.99 -3.63 0.46
CA ALA A 10 -1.52 -2.66 1.43
C ALA A 10 -2.25 -1.31 1.34
N LEU A 11 -3.52 -1.29 0.96
CA LEU A 11 -4.28 -0.03 0.83
C LEU A 11 -4.27 0.79 2.11
N HIS A 12 -4.46 0.15 3.27
CA HIS A 12 -4.41 0.79 4.57
C HIS A 12 -3.69 -0.08 5.63
N GLY A 13 -2.69 -0.82 5.20
CA GLY A 13 -1.87 -1.70 6.03
C GLY A 13 -1.79 -3.13 5.50
N VAL A 14 -0.98 -3.96 6.16
CA VAL A 14 -0.68 -5.34 5.73
C VAL A 14 -1.31 -6.40 6.66
N ALA A 15 -2.42 -6.06 7.31
CA ALA A 15 -3.09 -6.96 8.25
C ALA A 15 -3.70 -8.22 7.60
N ARG A 16 -3.79 -8.29 6.28
CA ARG A 16 -4.08 -9.54 5.54
C ARG A 16 -3.04 -10.63 5.84
N ASN A 17 -1.83 -10.24 6.16
CA ASN A 17 -0.76 -11.13 6.59
C ASN A 17 -0.72 -11.21 8.14
N GLY A 18 -1.84 -11.44 8.78
CA GLY A 18 -1.94 -11.56 10.22
C GLY A 18 -1.92 -10.21 10.95
N ARG A 19 -1.39 -10.18 12.18
CA ARG A 19 -1.42 -8.99 13.03
C ARG A 19 -0.48 -7.89 12.51
N ALA A 20 -1.04 -6.70 12.23
CA ALA A 20 -0.31 -5.51 11.78
C ALA A 20 -1.11 -4.24 12.14
N THR A 21 -0.51 -3.07 11.97
CA THR A 21 -1.21 -1.80 12.11
C THR A 21 -2.27 -1.66 11.02
N VAL A 22 -3.48 -1.31 11.42
CA VAL A 22 -4.57 -0.96 10.50
C VAL A 22 -4.72 0.56 10.50
N PHE A 23 -4.40 1.17 9.36
CA PHE A 23 -4.56 2.60 9.13
C PHE A 23 -5.99 2.93 8.67
N PRO A 24 -6.42 4.20 8.70
CA PRO A 24 -7.69 4.59 8.11
C PRO A 24 -7.80 4.17 6.63
N GLN A 25 -9.02 3.92 6.18
CA GLN A 25 -9.31 3.72 4.76
C GLN A 25 -8.79 4.89 3.93
N ILE A 26 -8.48 4.65 2.66
CA ILE A 26 -7.87 5.66 1.77
C ILE A 26 -8.71 6.94 1.68
N ILE A 27 -10.04 6.81 1.58
CA ILE A 27 -10.92 7.99 1.57
C ILE A 27 -10.81 8.82 2.87
N GLY A 28 -10.59 8.17 4.01
CA GLY A 28 -10.35 8.85 5.28
C GLY A 28 -8.98 9.52 5.34
N LEU A 29 -7.94 8.89 4.79
CA LEU A 29 -6.62 9.51 4.66
C LEU A 29 -6.67 10.73 3.72
N ALA A 30 -7.41 10.64 2.62
CA ALA A 30 -7.59 11.73 1.67
C ALA A 30 -8.25 12.96 2.32
N ALA A 31 -9.20 12.74 3.23
CA ALA A 31 -9.87 13.81 3.96
C ALA A 31 -8.94 14.62 4.89
N SER A 32 -7.73 14.14 5.15
CA SER A 32 -6.72 14.90 5.90
C SER A 32 -6.06 16.01 5.09
N TRP A 33 -6.06 15.93 3.76
CA TRP A 33 -5.36 16.83 2.85
C TRP A 33 -3.86 16.97 3.16
N ASP A 34 -3.27 15.97 3.85
CA ASP A 34 -1.88 15.99 4.31
C ASP A 34 -1.02 14.97 3.56
N GLU A 35 -0.35 15.44 2.51
CA GLU A 35 0.59 14.64 1.72
C GLU A 35 1.71 14.02 2.57
N LYS A 36 2.21 14.77 3.56
CA LYS A 36 3.31 14.29 4.42
C LYS A 36 2.84 13.16 5.33
N LEU A 37 1.62 13.27 5.85
CA LEU A 37 0.99 12.21 6.64
C LEU A 37 0.81 10.94 5.80
N VAL A 38 0.24 11.06 4.60
CA VAL A 38 0.04 9.95 3.67
C VAL A 38 1.36 9.24 3.37
N ARG A 39 2.42 10.00 3.07
CA ARG A 39 3.75 9.43 2.83
C ARG A 39 4.31 8.70 4.05
N ARG A 40 4.14 9.24 5.27
CA ARG A 40 4.56 8.59 6.51
C ARG A 40 3.80 7.30 6.78
N VAL A 41 2.49 7.30 6.58
CA VAL A 41 1.64 6.09 6.69
C VAL A 41 2.13 5.00 5.73
N ALA A 42 2.32 5.34 4.45
CA ALA A 42 2.81 4.39 3.46
C ALA A 42 4.22 3.86 3.79
N SER A 43 5.10 4.70 4.34
CA SER A 43 6.42 4.25 4.79
C SER A 43 6.32 3.26 5.95
N ALA A 44 5.46 3.49 6.93
CA ALA A 44 5.22 2.57 8.04
C ALA A 44 4.65 1.23 7.56
N ILE A 45 3.69 1.26 6.62
CA ILE A 45 3.15 0.07 5.96
C ILE A 45 4.27 -0.75 5.31
N ALA A 46 5.18 -0.09 4.59
CA ALA A 46 6.29 -0.75 3.93
C ALA A 46 7.30 -1.36 4.93
N ASP A 47 7.52 -0.74 6.08
CA ASP A 47 8.37 -1.29 7.15
C ASP A 47 7.77 -2.56 7.74
N GLU A 48 6.48 -2.54 8.08
CA GLU A 48 5.77 -3.73 8.56
C GLU A 48 5.75 -4.85 7.51
N ALA A 49 5.54 -4.50 6.24
CA ALA A 49 5.60 -5.45 5.13
C ALA A 49 6.96 -6.15 5.02
N ARG A 50 8.04 -5.38 5.10
CA ARG A 50 9.41 -5.91 5.10
C ARG A 50 9.67 -6.84 6.27
N ALA A 51 9.28 -6.45 7.48
CA ALA A 51 9.44 -7.28 8.67
C ALA A 51 8.74 -8.63 8.52
N LYS A 52 7.49 -8.63 8.08
CA LYS A 52 6.70 -9.85 7.86
C LYS A 52 7.26 -10.72 6.73
N HIS A 53 7.73 -10.11 5.65
CA HIS A 53 8.36 -10.81 4.54
C HIS A 53 9.62 -11.55 5.00
N HIS A 54 10.50 -10.86 5.74
CA HIS A 54 11.74 -11.46 6.25
C HIS A 54 11.45 -12.56 7.28
N GLU A 55 10.43 -12.38 8.11
CA GLU A 55 10.00 -13.42 9.06
C GLU A 55 9.52 -14.69 8.32
N ALA A 56 8.71 -14.52 7.26
CA ALA A 56 8.24 -15.64 6.45
C ALA A 56 9.40 -16.39 5.79
N LEU A 57 10.33 -15.65 5.18
CA LEU A 57 11.55 -16.24 4.59
C LEU A 57 12.39 -16.99 5.64
N GLY A 58 12.57 -16.42 6.82
CA GLY A 58 13.33 -17.04 7.92
C GLY A 58 12.69 -18.32 8.44
N ARG A 59 11.35 -18.43 8.41
CA ARG A 59 10.62 -19.60 8.88
C ARG A 59 10.51 -20.71 7.84
N ALA A 60 10.18 -20.37 6.60
CA ALA A 60 9.80 -21.33 5.57
C ALA A 60 10.73 -21.35 4.35
N GLY A 61 11.66 -20.40 4.22
CA GLY A 61 12.50 -20.23 3.04
C GLY A 61 11.79 -19.67 1.81
N GLU A 62 10.48 -19.44 1.90
CA GLU A 62 9.65 -18.91 0.84
C GLU A 62 8.51 -18.04 1.38
N THR A 63 7.78 -17.35 0.50
CA THR A 63 6.63 -16.52 0.88
C THR A 63 5.33 -17.06 0.32
N ALA A 64 4.29 -17.08 1.15
CA ALA A 64 2.92 -17.40 0.76
C ALA A 64 2.18 -16.13 0.28
N GLN A 65 0.89 -16.28 -0.04
CA GLN A 65 -0.01 -15.17 -0.33
C GLN A 65 0.00 -14.14 0.81
N TYR A 66 0.01 -12.86 0.47
CA TYR A 66 0.13 -11.69 1.37
C TYR A 66 1.49 -11.52 2.06
N GLN A 67 2.49 -12.33 1.75
CA GLN A 67 3.83 -12.25 2.34
C GLN A 67 4.90 -11.69 1.39
N GLY A 68 4.53 -11.36 0.15
CA GLY A 68 5.40 -10.71 -0.82
C GLY A 68 5.56 -9.21 -0.60
N LEU A 69 6.31 -8.56 -1.49
CA LEU A 69 6.63 -7.12 -1.42
C LEU A 69 6.15 -6.32 -2.65
N THR A 70 5.32 -6.90 -3.50
CA THR A 70 4.63 -6.21 -4.59
C THR A 70 3.17 -6.02 -4.18
N PHE A 71 2.73 -4.77 -4.02
CA PHE A 71 1.41 -4.46 -3.49
C PHE A 71 0.48 -3.92 -4.56
N TRP A 72 -0.75 -4.41 -4.59
CA TRP A 72 -1.84 -3.87 -5.41
C TRP A 72 -2.39 -2.59 -4.77
N SER A 73 -1.53 -1.60 -4.68
CA SER A 73 -1.74 -0.30 -4.03
C SER A 73 -0.81 0.76 -4.63
N PRO A 74 -1.26 2.03 -4.69
CA PRO A 74 -2.56 2.57 -4.30
C PRO A 74 -3.65 2.32 -5.32
N ASN A 75 -4.93 2.46 -4.91
CA ASN A 75 -6.03 2.61 -5.84
C ASN A 75 -6.00 4.04 -6.41
N ILE A 76 -6.01 4.19 -7.74
CA ILE A 76 -5.96 5.50 -8.42
C ILE A 76 -7.22 5.79 -9.23
N ASN A 77 -8.29 5.03 -9.04
CA ASN A 77 -9.57 5.34 -9.66
C ASN A 77 -10.22 6.57 -9.02
N ILE A 78 -10.98 7.29 -9.81
CA ILE A 78 -11.80 8.40 -9.33
C ILE A 78 -13.16 7.85 -8.85
N TYR A 79 -13.62 8.31 -7.71
CA TYR A 79 -14.91 7.94 -7.14
C TYR A 79 -16.05 8.64 -7.90
N ARG A 80 -16.54 8.01 -8.96
CA ARG A 80 -17.53 8.60 -9.89
C ARG A 80 -18.98 8.33 -9.50
N ASP A 81 -19.26 7.25 -8.79
CA ASP A 81 -20.63 6.79 -8.53
C ASP A 81 -20.73 6.28 -7.09
N PRO A 82 -21.64 6.86 -6.28
CA PRO A 82 -21.82 6.48 -4.88
C PRO A 82 -22.32 5.03 -4.69
N ARG A 83 -22.85 4.40 -5.73
CA ARG A 83 -23.24 2.99 -5.71
C ARG A 83 -22.07 2.03 -5.84
N TRP A 84 -20.90 2.52 -6.20
CA TRP A 84 -19.72 1.67 -6.29
C TRP A 84 -19.25 1.21 -4.90
N GLY A 85 -19.34 -0.09 -4.62
CA GLY A 85 -19.08 -0.69 -3.30
C GLY A 85 -17.61 -0.62 -2.82
N ARG A 86 -16.68 -0.09 -3.64
CA ARG A 86 -15.25 0.06 -3.31
C ARG A 86 -14.76 1.51 -3.34
N GLY A 87 -15.69 2.46 -3.27
CA GLY A 87 -15.35 3.88 -3.25
C GLY A 87 -14.41 4.30 -2.11
N GLN A 88 -14.48 3.62 -0.97
CA GLN A 88 -13.60 3.86 0.18
C GLN A 88 -12.11 3.54 -0.09
N GLU A 89 -11.80 2.80 -1.14
CA GLU A 89 -10.43 2.52 -1.56
C GLU A 89 -9.80 3.68 -2.35
N THR A 90 -10.60 4.68 -2.74
CA THR A 90 -10.15 5.82 -3.56
C THR A 90 -9.76 7.02 -2.73
N TRP A 91 -9.03 7.96 -3.36
CA TRP A 91 -8.69 9.26 -2.78
C TRP A 91 -9.82 10.30 -2.90
N GLY A 92 -10.97 9.93 -3.49
CA GLY A 92 -12.12 10.78 -3.73
C GLY A 92 -12.43 11.03 -5.20
N GLU A 93 -13.10 12.13 -5.49
CA GLU A 93 -13.63 12.48 -6.81
C GLU A 93 -12.65 13.33 -7.63
N ASP A 94 -11.75 14.05 -6.99
CA ASP A 94 -10.86 15.00 -7.61
C ASP A 94 -9.59 14.34 -8.14
N PRO A 95 -9.25 14.49 -9.43
CA PRO A 95 -8.07 13.88 -10.04
C PRO A 95 -6.76 14.51 -9.57
N GLU A 96 -6.72 15.80 -9.24
CA GLU A 96 -5.51 16.46 -8.73
C GLU A 96 -5.18 15.97 -7.33
N LEU A 97 -6.15 15.96 -6.42
CA LEU A 97 -5.98 15.41 -5.07
C LEU A 97 -5.55 13.94 -5.14
N THR A 98 -6.18 13.15 -6.00
CA THR A 98 -5.81 11.75 -6.23
C THR A 98 -4.36 11.62 -6.67
N SER A 99 -3.92 12.45 -7.62
CA SER A 99 -2.55 12.42 -8.14
C SER A 99 -1.51 12.75 -7.06
N VAL A 100 -1.74 13.81 -6.30
CA VAL A 100 -0.82 14.27 -5.24
C VAL A 100 -0.70 13.21 -4.14
N LEU A 101 -1.82 12.75 -3.61
CA LEU A 101 -1.82 11.81 -2.48
C LEU A 101 -1.39 10.40 -2.90
N ALA A 102 -1.78 9.92 -4.08
CA ALA A 102 -1.32 8.63 -4.60
C ALA A 102 0.19 8.64 -4.85
N LEU A 103 0.75 9.73 -5.37
CA LEU A 103 2.20 9.88 -5.54
C LEU A 103 2.94 9.85 -4.19
N ALA A 104 2.41 10.54 -3.18
CA ALA A 104 2.95 10.50 -1.82
C ALA A 104 2.95 9.09 -1.25
N PHE A 105 1.86 8.35 -1.46
CA PHE A 105 1.71 6.96 -1.03
C PHE A 105 2.72 6.04 -1.74
N VAL A 106 2.85 6.14 -3.06
CA VAL A 106 3.85 5.38 -3.84
C VAL A 106 5.26 5.65 -3.33
N ARG A 107 5.63 6.93 -3.14
CA ARG A 107 6.94 7.31 -2.60
C ARG A 107 7.18 6.75 -1.20
N GLY A 108 6.15 6.71 -0.36
CA GLY A 108 6.24 6.10 0.97
C GLY A 108 6.46 4.59 0.90
N LEU A 109 5.70 3.89 0.07
CA LEU A 109 5.84 2.44 -0.12
C LEU A 109 7.22 2.06 -0.70
N GLN A 110 7.67 2.78 -1.72
CA GLN A 110 8.90 2.45 -2.44
C GLN A 110 10.18 2.90 -1.74
N GLY A 111 10.07 3.85 -0.81
CA GLY A 111 11.23 4.38 -0.11
C GLY A 111 12.07 5.34 -0.96
N ASN A 112 13.28 5.64 -0.49
CA ASN A 112 14.16 6.64 -1.09
C ASN A 112 15.48 6.08 -1.64
N ASP A 113 15.69 4.75 -1.57
CA ASP A 113 16.92 4.17 -2.11
C ASP A 113 16.88 4.19 -3.65
N ALA A 114 17.98 4.66 -4.26
CA ALA A 114 18.05 4.83 -5.72
C ALA A 114 18.17 3.51 -6.49
N ARG A 115 18.56 2.42 -5.81
CA ARG A 115 18.81 1.11 -6.44
C ARG A 115 17.81 0.04 -6.01
N HIS A 116 17.25 0.17 -4.81
CA HIS A 116 16.44 -0.89 -4.21
C HIS A 116 15.13 -0.32 -3.68
N LEU A 117 14.04 -0.75 -4.25
CA LEU A 117 12.72 -0.42 -3.70
C LEU A 117 12.52 -1.09 -2.34
N LYS A 118 11.95 -0.36 -1.40
CA LYS A 118 11.53 -0.88 -0.12
C LYS A 118 10.41 -1.92 -0.29
N THR A 119 9.41 -1.55 -1.07
CA THR A 119 8.37 -2.42 -1.63
C THR A 119 8.01 -1.92 -3.03
N ALA A 120 7.36 -2.72 -3.86
CA ALA A 120 6.88 -2.29 -5.17
C ALA A 120 5.41 -1.90 -5.09
N ALA A 121 5.10 -0.66 -5.42
CA ALA A 121 3.73 -0.19 -5.60
C ALA A 121 3.22 -0.56 -6.99
N CYS A 122 1.93 -0.95 -7.07
CA CYS A 122 1.25 -1.22 -8.33
C CYS A 122 -0.04 -0.40 -8.37
N ALA A 123 -0.13 0.56 -9.27
CA ALA A 123 -1.31 1.37 -9.49
C ALA A 123 -2.50 0.49 -9.89
N LYS A 124 -3.65 0.70 -9.22
CA LYS A 124 -4.80 -0.20 -9.28
C LYS A 124 -6.07 0.54 -9.69
#